data_c5ef2ae56f6c2a7819fc3234b5973761
#
_entry.id   c5ef2ae56f6c2a7819fc3234b5973761
#
_cell.length_a   1.000
_cell.length_b   1.000
_cell.length_c   1.000
_cell.angle_alpha   90.00
_cell.angle_beta   90.00
_cell.angle_gamma   90.00
#
_symmetry.space_group_name_H-M   'P 1'
#
loop_
_entity.id
_entity.type
_entity.pdbx_description
1 polymer ?
#
loop_
_entity_poly.entity_id
_entity_poly.type
_entity_poly.pdbx_seq_one_letter_code
_entity_poly.pdbx_strand_id
1 'polypeptide(L)'
;MEWADELAARADGPQVVNDSKTPSGTVHVGSLRGPVILDVIARALRAHGVQTTMLYGVDDMDPMDAQALLTPDAVEREMGRPLAHVPDQAGDGHASYARHHAQTFIDTFAGLGIHPDRYYWMSDIYPTGAMDPFIRLALDRVDRVRDVYRRVANVQHPATWHPVQVVCEVCGKVGTTIVTAWDGELVTYECRRDLVTWATGCGHSGRVSPFEGRAKLGWNLEWAAQWSLFGVTIEPCGKDLATAGGSRERADAIAREVFDREPPVNVPYEFLNIGGRKMSTSKGRGAAAHRIVEVVPPEQLRLLFLRPRPNQAIEFDPDGTDAIPRLFDESDRLAAATAGREVKGELPAGYEAVFRYSLLRADADMAAEAAAFRPDFGHLALLAQVPGVDIGERVEAEKGGRLTLRELEILGERTAAARAWLETYAPDRARIVVRPDLPAEARALDPDQRAYLAALATAAERSWPSSGEAWQTLIFATAAATSLPAGRSFAAIYAAFLGRTNGPRAGWLLASLEPAFVIGRLRAAGGTSVDAANGGTTRGAATARAAPGPEETASPPRPAGGAA
;
A
#
# COMPACT_ATOMS: atom_id res chain seq x y z
N MET A 1 -0.72 -5.14 19.30
CA MET A 1 -2.09 -5.53 18.81
C MET A 1 -3.01 -5.94 19.95
N GLU A 2 -2.54 -5.78 21.16
CA GLU A 2 -3.33 -6.03 22.40
C GLU A 2 -4.72 -5.36 22.38
N TRP A 3 -4.84 -4.19 21.75
CA TRP A 3 -6.11 -3.45 21.66
C TRP A 3 -7.25 -4.24 21.01
N ALA A 4 -6.94 -5.06 19.98
CA ALA A 4 -7.97 -5.86 19.30
C ALA A 4 -8.38 -7.07 20.15
N ASP A 5 -7.41 -7.71 20.79
CA ASP A 5 -7.66 -8.81 21.73
C ASP A 5 -8.40 -8.30 23.00
N GLU A 6 -8.06 -7.09 23.50
CA GLU A 6 -8.79 -6.43 24.59
C GLU A 6 -10.23 -6.08 24.19
N LEU A 7 -10.44 -5.60 22.95
CA LEU A 7 -11.77 -5.33 22.42
C LEU A 7 -12.59 -6.62 22.34
N ALA A 8 -11.99 -7.69 21.80
CA ALA A 8 -12.62 -8.99 21.70
C ALA A 8 -12.97 -9.62 23.06
N ALA A 9 -12.09 -9.47 24.06
CA ALA A 9 -12.31 -9.99 25.42
C ALA A 9 -13.48 -9.28 26.15
N ARG A 10 -13.87 -8.07 25.71
CA ARG A 10 -14.99 -7.29 26.28
C ARG A 10 -16.28 -7.46 25.48
N ALA A 11 -16.25 -8.16 24.35
CA ALA A 11 -17.41 -8.33 23.50
C ALA A 11 -18.44 -9.25 24.19
N ASP A 12 -19.71 -8.81 24.17
CA ASP A 12 -20.84 -9.58 24.68
C ASP A 12 -21.76 -9.97 23.53
N GLY A 13 -22.04 -11.27 23.42
CA GLY A 13 -22.89 -11.84 22.37
C GLY A 13 -22.31 -11.72 20.93
N PRO A 14 -23.13 -12.02 19.91
CA PRO A 14 -22.74 -11.95 18.52
C PRO A 14 -22.37 -10.52 18.10
N GLN A 15 -21.32 -10.37 17.30
CA GLN A 15 -20.85 -9.08 16.80
C GLN A 15 -21.01 -8.95 15.29
N VAL A 16 -21.39 -7.75 14.86
CA VAL A 16 -21.38 -7.32 13.46
C VAL A 16 -20.38 -6.20 13.32
N VAL A 17 -19.31 -6.46 12.60
CA VAL A 17 -18.22 -5.50 12.33
C VAL A 17 -18.41 -4.95 10.92
N ASN A 18 -18.44 -3.64 10.76
CA ASN A 18 -18.71 -2.97 9.47
C ASN A 18 -17.65 -1.92 9.14
N ASP A 19 -17.39 -1.72 7.87
CA ASP A 19 -16.75 -0.54 7.29
C ASP A 19 -17.47 -0.24 5.97
N SER A 20 -17.48 1.01 5.55
CA SER A 20 -18.06 1.41 4.27
C SER A 20 -17.24 2.50 3.59
N LYS A 21 -17.45 2.64 2.28
CA LYS A 21 -16.77 3.67 1.51
C LYS A 21 -17.59 4.16 0.33
N THR A 22 -17.57 5.49 0.14
CA THR A 22 -18.02 6.13 -1.09
C THR A 22 -17.00 5.89 -2.21
N PRO A 23 -17.38 5.29 -3.35
CA PRO A 23 -16.49 4.99 -4.47
C PRO A 23 -16.28 6.22 -5.38
N SER A 24 -15.79 7.32 -4.82
CA SER A 24 -15.66 8.62 -5.51
C SER A 24 -14.46 8.71 -6.48
N GLY A 25 -13.68 7.63 -6.65
CA GLY A 25 -12.54 7.58 -7.55
C GLY A 25 -11.51 6.54 -7.14
N THR A 26 -10.37 6.51 -7.84
CA THR A 26 -9.26 5.61 -7.53
C THR A 26 -8.78 5.80 -6.09
N VAL A 27 -8.86 4.74 -5.32
CA VAL A 27 -8.57 4.78 -3.87
C VAL A 27 -7.06 4.77 -3.65
N HIS A 28 -6.56 5.66 -2.80
CA HIS A 28 -5.14 5.67 -2.42
C HIS A 28 -4.81 4.60 -1.37
N VAL A 29 -3.53 4.21 -1.30
CA VAL A 29 -3.04 3.13 -0.42
C VAL A 29 -3.42 3.32 1.05
N GLY A 30 -3.48 4.56 1.54
CA GLY A 30 -3.86 4.86 2.94
C GLY A 30 -5.27 4.41 3.32
N SER A 31 -6.17 4.29 2.34
CA SER A 31 -7.54 3.81 2.58
C SER A 31 -7.61 2.31 2.89
N LEU A 32 -6.56 1.54 2.58
CA LEU A 32 -6.46 0.12 2.96
C LEU A 32 -6.39 -0.07 4.48
N ARG A 33 -6.05 0.98 5.24
CA ARG A 33 -5.98 0.88 6.71
C ARG A 33 -7.32 0.53 7.34
N GLY A 34 -8.43 1.07 6.84
CA GLY A 34 -9.79 0.74 7.30
C GLY A 34 -10.08 -0.76 7.18
N PRO A 35 -10.07 -1.34 5.96
CA PRO A 35 -10.26 -2.78 5.77
C PRO A 35 -9.29 -3.66 6.57
N VAL A 36 -8.02 -3.28 6.72
CA VAL A 36 -7.06 -4.04 7.55
C VAL A 36 -7.47 -4.03 9.03
N ILE A 37 -7.88 -2.89 9.59
CA ILE A 37 -8.35 -2.79 10.97
C ILE A 37 -9.66 -3.58 11.16
N LEU A 38 -10.58 -3.49 10.20
CA LEU A 38 -11.82 -4.26 10.18
C LEU A 38 -11.54 -5.77 10.27
N ASP A 39 -10.66 -6.28 9.42
CA ASP A 39 -10.26 -7.69 9.41
C ASP A 39 -9.60 -8.14 10.73
N VAL A 40 -8.73 -7.30 11.29
CA VAL A 40 -8.09 -7.60 12.58
C VAL A 40 -9.10 -7.69 13.71
N ILE A 41 -10.08 -6.79 13.76
CA ILE A 41 -11.18 -6.86 14.76
C ILE A 41 -11.95 -8.18 14.59
N ALA A 42 -12.34 -8.50 13.34
CA ALA A 42 -13.08 -9.73 13.06
C ALA A 42 -12.27 -11.00 13.43
N ARG A 43 -10.96 -11.04 13.09
CA ARG A 43 -10.08 -12.17 13.45
C ARG A 43 -9.90 -12.28 14.98
N ALA A 44 -9.74 -11.17 15.67
CA ALA A 44 -9.60 -11.16 17.14
C ALA A 44 -10.88 -11.69 17.82
N LEU A 45 -12.05 -11.20 17.42
CA LEU A 45 -13.34 -11.67 17.92
C LEU A 45 -13.51 -13.18 17.70
N ARG A 46 -13.26 -13.66 16.48
CA ARG A 46 -13.35 -15.09 16.13
C ARG A 46 -12.37 -15.95 16.94
N ALA A 47 -11.14 -15.47 17.14
CA ALA A 47 -10.14 -16.15 17.96
C ALA A 47 -10.55 -16.27 19.44
N HIS A 48 -11.37 -15.34 19.94
CA HIS A 48 -11.97 -15.39 21.28
C HIS A 48 -13.31 -16.16 21.32
N GLY A 49 -13.68 -16.84 20.23
CA GLY A 49 -14.91 -17.64 20.16
C GLY A 49 -16.19 -16.81 19.99
N VAL A 50 -16.09 -15.53 19.68
CA VAL A 50 -17.24 -14.64 19.45
C VAL A 50 -17.80 -14.87 18.06
N GLN A 51 -19.09 -15.16 17.94
CA GLN A 51 -19.77 -15.22 16.65
C GLN A 51 -19.70 -13.85 15.97
N THR A 52 -19.08 -13.79 14.80
CA THR A 52 -18.75 -12.51 14.16
C THR A 52 -19.14 -12.53 12.69
N THR A 53 -19.90 -11.51 12.27
CA THR A 53 -20.19 -11.22 10.87
C THR A 53 -19.42 -9.97 10.46
N MET A 54 -18.61 -10.05 9.41
CA MET A 54 -17.86 -8.94 8.84
C MET A 54 -18.54 -8.43 7.58
N LEU A 55 -18.93 -7.16 7.58
CA LEU A 55 -19.60 -6.49 6.47
C LEU A 55 -18.67 -5.46 5.82
N TYR A 56 -18.88 -5.23 4.51
CA TYR A 56 -18.27 -4.10 3.83
C TYR A 56 -19.30 -3.43 2.90
N GLY A 57 -19.53 -2.14 3.11
CA GLY A 57 -20.53 -1.33 2.42
C GLY A 57 -19.95 -0.46 1.32
N VAL A 58 -20.75 -0.21 0.29
CA VAL A 58 -20.44 0.73 -0.77
C VAL A 58 -21.56 1.79 -0.81
N ASP A 59 -21.18 3.04 -0.51
CA ASP A 59 -22.08 4.19 -0.45
C ASP A 59 -22.22 4.83 -1.84
N ASP A 60 -22.72 4.06 -2.81
CA ASP A 60 -22.77 4.41 -4.22
C ASP A 60 -23.99 5.25 -4.63
N MET A 61 -24.87 5.53 -3.68
CA MET A 61 -25.93 6.53 -3.85
C MET A 61 -25.46 7.96 -3.52
N ASP A 62 -24.25 8.14 -3.03
CA ASP A 62 -23.66 9.47 -2.87
C ASP A 62 -23.50 10.19 -4.21
N PRO A 63 -23.60 11.53 -4.22
CA PRO A 63 -23.50 12.30 -5.46
C PRO A 63 -22.07 12.30 -6.01
N MET A 64 -21.95 12.24 -7.35
CA MET A 64 -20.70 12.50 -8.06
C MET A 64 -20.23 13.94 -7.79
N ASP A 65 -19.12 14.11 -7.10
CA ASP A 65 -18.51 15.41 -6.76
C ASP A 65 -17.06 15.56 -7.23
N ALA A 66 -16.51 14.52 -7.89
CA ALA A 66 -15.12 14.44 -8.33
C ALA A 66 -14.96 14.85 -9.82
N GLN A 67 -15.13 16.12 -10.13
CA GLN A 67 -15.07 16.67 -11.49
C GLN A 67 -13.81 16.27 -12.26
N ALA A 68 -12.65 16.21 -11.60
CA ALA A 68 -11.36 15.90 -12.24
C ALA A 68 -11.29 14.49 -12.85
N LEU A 69 -12.24 13.62 -12.54
CA LEU A 69 -12.30 12.23 -13.00
C LEU A 69 -13.30 12.03 -14.15
N LEU A 70 -13.98 13.10 -14.57
CA LEU A 70 -14.91 13.09 -15.70
C LEU A 70 -14.30 13.77 -16.92
N THR A 71 -14.71 13.31 -18.11
CA THR A 71 -14.43 14.04 -19.35
C THR A 71 -15.19 15.38 -19.35
N PRO A 72 -14.69 16.42 -20.03
CA PRO A 72 -15.38 17.72 -20.05
C PRO A 72 -16.87 17.65 -20.44
N ASP A 73 -17.21 16.81 -21.42
CA ASP A 73 -18.59 16.64 -21.90
C ASP A 73 -19.48 15.89 -20.88
N ALA A 74 -18.88 15.08 -20.00
CA ALA A 74 -19.60 14.35 -18.98
C ALA A 74 -19.85 15.19 -17.72
N VAL A 75 -19.02 16.22 -17.44
CA VAL A 75 -19.10 17.03 -16.23
C VAL A 75 -20.49 17.61 -16.02
N GLU A 76 -21.06 18.31 -17.02
CA GLU A 76 -22.35 18.96 -16.88
C GLU A 76 -23.48 17.95 -16.59
N ARG A 77 -23.42 16.79 -17.24
CA ARG A 77 -24.45 15.75 -17.16
C ARG A 77 -24.34 14.94 -15.88
N GLU A 78 -23.14 14.51 -15.51
CA GLU A 78 -22.94 13.50 -14.47
C GLU A 78 -22.72 14.11 -13.08
N MET A 79 -22.16 15.31 -12.96
CA MET A 79 -21.94 15.94 -11.66
C MET A 79 -23.25 16.11 -10.91
N GLY A 80 -23.29 15.62 -9.66
CA GLY A 80 -24.45 15.62 -8.79
C GLY A 80 -25.38 14.42 -8.94
N ARG A 81 -25.18 13.52 -9.89
CA ARG A 81 -25.93 12.25 -9.98
C ARG A 81 -25.40 11.25 -8.94
N PRO A 82 -26.22 10.30 -8.48
CA PRO A 82 -25.72 9.17 -7.69
C PRO A 82 -24.58 8.47 -8.44
N LEU A 83 -23.50 8.11 -7.75
CA LEU A 83 -22.33 7.44 -8.35
C LEU A 83 -22.70 6.13 -9.07
N ALA A 84 -23.71 5.41 -8.54
CA ALA A 84 -24.25 4.21 -9.18
C ALA A 84 -24.93 4.49 -10.53
N HIS A 85 -25.38 5.73 -10.79
CA HIS A 85 -26.02 6.14 -12.03
C HIS A 85 -25.08 6.83 -13.02
N VAL A 86 -23.83 7.04 -12.65
CA VAL A 86 -22.79 7.57 -13.54
C VAL A 86 -22.23 6.43 -14.38
N PRO A 87 -22.21 6.54 -15.73
CA PRO A 87 -21.62 5.52 -16.58
C PRO A 87 -20.14 5.27 -16.26
N ASP A 88 -19.70 4.05 -16.43
CA ASP A 88 -18.28 3.71 -16.33
C ASP A 88 -17.47 4.50 -17.37
N GLN A 89 -16.44 5.22 -16.89
CA GLN A 89 -15.59 6.07 -17.74
C GLN A 89 -14.37 5.30 -18.27
N ALA A 90 -14.03 4.17 -17.65
CA ALA A 90 -12.88 3.35 -18.07
C ALA A 90 -13.22 2.49 -19.30
N GLY A 91 -14.50 2.16 -19.51
CA GLY A 91 -14.95 1.34 -20.63
C GLY A 91 -14.54 -0.13 -20.52
N ASP A 92 -14.26 -0.61 -19.31
CA ASP A 92 -13.82 -1.98 -19.03
C ASP A 92 -14.97 -2.96 -18.72
N GLY A 93 -16.22 -2.49 -18.91
CA GLY A 93 -17.42 -3.33 -18.85
C GLY A 93 -18.10 -3.35 -17.48
N HIS A 94 -17.71 -2.52 -16.53
CA HIS A 94 -18.45 -2.34 -15.30
C HIS A 94 -19.80 -1.63 -15.52
N ALA A 95 -20.82 -1.97 -14.72
CA ALA A 95 -22.16 -1.44 -14.87
C ALA A 95 -22.25 0.09 -14.58
N SER A 96 -21.33 0.64 -13.78
CA SER A 96 -21.27 2.04 -13.45
C SER A 96 -19.88 2.45 -12.97
N TYR A 97 -19.66 3.77 -12.91
CA TYR A 97 -18.48 4.39 -12.28
C TYR A 97 -18.24 3.85 -10.86
N ALA A 98 -19.31 3.77 -10.06
CA ALA A 98 -19.22 3.26 -8.69
C ALA A 98 -18.75 1.80 -8.66
N ARG A 99 -19.31 0.94 -9.54
CA ARG A 99 -18.94 -0.48 -9.61
C ARG A 99 -17.47 -0.65 -10.00
N HIS A 100 -16.97 0.12 -10.96
CA HIS A 100 -15.55 0.11 -11.35
C HIS A 100 -14.63 0.41 -10.16
N HIS A 101 -14.79 1.56 -9.53
CA HIS A 101 -13.89 2.02 -8.46
C HIS A 101 -14.01 1.20 -7.19
N ALA A 102 -15.22 0.78 -6.81
CA ALA A 102 -15.41 -0.06 -5.64
C ALA A 102 -14.84 -1.48 -5.87
N GLN A 103 -15.07 -2.10 -7.04
CA GLN A 103 -14.54 -3.43 -7.33
C GLN A 103 -13.00 -3.42 -7.34
N THR A 104 -12.37 -2.45 -7.99
CA THR A 104 -10.92 -2.28 -7.97
C THR A 104 -10.36 -2.21 -6.53
N PHE A 105 -11.05 -1.51 -5.63
CA PHE A 105 -10.63 -1.43 -4.23
C PHE A 105 -10.90 -2.72 -3.46
N ILE A 106 -12.03 -3.37 -3.68
CA ILE A 106 -12.38 -4.68 -3.10
C ILE A 106 -11.33 -5.72 -3.50
N ASP A 107 -10.98 -5.80 -4.78
CA ASP A 107 -9.96 -6.72 -5.27
C ASP A 107 -8.59 -6.46 -4.65
N THR A 108 -8.25 -5.18 -4.45
CA THR A 108 -7.00 -4.78 -3.79
C THR A 108 -6.93 -5.27 -2.35
N PHE A 109 -7.97 -5.06 -1.54
CA PHE A 109 -7.92 -5.54 -0.16
C PHE A 109 -8.17 -7.06 -0.04
N ALA A 110 -8.89 -7.68 -0.98
CA ALA A 110 -8.97 -9.13 -1.06
C ALA A 110 -7.59 -9.77 -1.27
N GLY A 111 -6.73 -9.13 -2.08
CA GLY A 111 -5.31 -9.49 -2.21
C GLY A 111 -4.51 -9.40 -0.91
N LEU A 112 -5.00 -8.65 0.09
CA LEU A 112 -4.44 -8.62 1.44
C LEU A 112 -5.04 -9.71 2.37
N GLY A 113 -5.78 -10.67 1.84
CA GLY A 113 -6.46 -11.72 2.62
C GLY A 113 -7.66 -11.21 3.42
N ILE A 114 -8.28 -10.10 3.01
CA ILE A 114 -9.44 -9.49 3.67
C ILE A 114 -10.69 -9.86 2.88
N HIS A 115 -11.54 -10.70 3.47
CA HIS A 115 -12.73 -11.23 2.83
C HIS A 115 -13.93 -11.03 3.76
N PRO A 116 -14.68 -9.92 3.61
CA PRO A 116 -15.95 -9.74 4.29
C PRO A 116 -16.93 -10.89 4.03
N ASP A 117 -17.68 -11.29 5.04
CA ASP A 117 -18.71 -12.33 4.90
C ASP A 117 -19.83 -11.87 3.95
N ARG A 118 -20.06 -10.54 3.89
CA ARG A 118 -21.06 -9.94 3.03
C ARG A 118 -20.67 -8.55 2.58
N TYR A 119 -20.86 -8.30 1.27
CA TYR A 119 -20.83 -6.96 0.69
C TYR A 119 -22.25 -6.43 0.53
N TYR A 120 -22.45 -5.11 0.67
CA TYR A 120 -23.72 -4.47 0.35
C TYR A 120 -23.49 -3.16 -0.40
N TRP A 121 -24.44 -2.82 -1.28
CA TRP A 121 -24.43 -1.61 -2.09
C TRP A 121 -25.68 -0.84 -1.80
N MET A 122 -25.55 0.47 -1.51
CA MET A 122 -26.74 1.26 -1.17
C MET A 122 -27.70 1.40 -2.35
N SER A 123 -27.18 1.38 -3.60
CA SER A 123 -28.01 1.34 -4.81
C SER A 123 -28.86 0.05 -4.94
N ASP A 124 -28.42 -1.05 -4.35
CA ASP A 124 -29.21 -2.29 -4.30
C ASP A 124 -30.20 -2.29 -3.11
N ILE A 125 -29.86 -1.61 -2.00
CA ILE A 125 -30.64 -1.59 -0.75
C ILE A 125 -31.83 -0.62 -0.84
N TYR A 126 -31.64 0.61 -1.32
CA TYR A 126 -32.68 1.62 -1.37
C TYR A 126 -33.92 1.20 -2.15
N PRO A 127 -33.83 0.59 -3.35
CA PRO A 127 -35.02 0.16 -4.11
C PRO A 127 -35.83 -0.96 -3.44
N THR A 128 -35.26 -1.67 -2.47
CA THR A 128 -36.00 -2.72 -1.73
C THR A 128 -36.95 -2.15 -0.69
N GLY A 129 -36.89 -0.85 -0.40
CA GLY A 129 -37.64 -0.23 0.68
C GLY A 129 -37.04 -0.43 2.08
N ALA A 130 -35.88 -1.12 2.20
CA ALA A 130 -35.25 -1.37 3.50
C ALA A 130 -34.83 -0.10 4.23
N MET A 131 -34.59 1.00 3.51
CA MET A 131 -34.27 2.31 4.07
C MET A 131 -35.51 3.16 4.38
N ASP A 132 -36.70 2.79 3.90
CA ASP A 132 -37.94 3.58 4.03
C ASP A 132 -38.34 3.89 5.48
N PRO A 133 -38.24 2.94 6.45
CA PRO A 133 -38.51 3.24 7.85
C PRO A 133 -37.60 4.34 8.42
N PHE A 134 -36.32 4.37 8.02
CA PHE A 134 -35.35 5.37 8.49
C PHE A 134 -35.58 6.72 7.80
N ILE A 135 -35.95 6.74 6.52
CA ILE A 135 -36.37 7.95 5.80
C ILE A 135 -37.57 8.55 6.50
N ARG A 136 -38.60 7.74 6.80
CA ARG A 136 -39.81 8.20 7.51
C ARG A 136 -39.46 8.77 8.87
N LEU A 137 -38.68 8.05 9.70
CA LEU A 137 -38.27 8.53 11.01
C LEU A 137 -37.50 9.86 10.94
N ALA A 138 -36.59 9.99 9.97
CA ALA A 138 -35.81 11.22 9.78
C ALA A 138 -36.71 12.42 9.39
N LEU A 139 -37.72 12.19 8.55
CA LEU A 139 -38.70 13.21 8.14
C LEU A 139 -39.66 13.57 9.29
N ASP A 140 -40.24 12.59 9.97
CA ASP A 140 -41.19 12.79 11.06
C ASP A 140 -40.51 13.42 12.30
N ARG A 141 -39.22 13.16 12.50
CA ARG A 141 -38.41 13.69 13.61
C ARG A 141 -37.44 14.79 13.18
N VAL A 142 -37.73 15.51 12.10
CA VAL A 142 -36.82 16.48 11.50
C VAL A 142 -36.33 17.54 12.48
N ASP A 143 -37.17 17.95 13.47
CA ASP A 143 -36.77 18.91 14.49
C ASP A 143 -35.68 18.36 15.41
N ARG A 144 -35.71 17.06 15.73
CA ARG A 144 -34.60 16.38 16.46
C ARG A 144 -33.33 16.36 15.61
N VAL A 145 -33.46 16.08 14.31
CA VAL A 145 -32.32 16.11 13.41
C VAL A 145 -31.69 17.50 13.37
N ARG A 146 -32.46 18.55 13.21
CA ARG A 146 -32.00 19.97 13.23
C ARG A 146 -31.30 20.30 14.56
N ASP A 147 -31.88 19.83 15.70
CA ASP A 147 -31.28 20.02 17.01
C ASP A 147 -29.92 19.33 17.16
N VAL A 148 -29.79 18.10 16.69
CA VAL A 148 -28.50 17.39 16.66
C VAL A 148 -27.47 18.18 15.87
N TYR A 149 -27.78 18.64 14.65
CA TYR A 149 -26.84 19.41 13.82
C TYR A 149 -26.45 20.73 14.51
N ARG A 150 -27.40 21.42 15.13
CA ARG A 150 -27.15 22.67 15.86
C ARG A 150 -26.26 22.44 17.08
N ARG A 151 -26.54 21.43 17.87
CA ARG A 151 -25.86 21.14 19.15
C ARG A 151 -24.50 20.52 18.98
N VAL A 152 -24.38 19.55 18.07
CA VAL A 152 -23.14 18.79 17.86
C VAL A 152 -22.18 19.50 16.90
N ALA A 153 -22.68 20.05 15.80
CA ALA A 153 -21.84 20.60 14.74
C ALA A 153 -21.92 22.13 14.59
N ASN A 154 -22.72 22.83 15.45
CA ASN A 154 -22.98 24.25 15.34
C ASN A 154 -23.53 24.66 13.95
N VAL A 155 -24.29 23.77 13.29
CA VAL A 155 -24.92 24.02 11.98
C VAL A 155 -26.40 24.27 12.18
N GLN A 156 -26.88 25.45 11.73
CA GLN A 156 -28.27 25.80 11.76
C GLN A 156 -28.91 25.56 10.40
N HIS A 157 -29.93 24.71 10.37
CA HIS A 157 -30.75 24.50 9.19
C HIS A 157 -32.07 25.32 9.30
N PRO A 158 -32.57 25.90 8.20
CA PRO A 158 -33.87 26.58 8.22
C PRO A 158 -35.00 25.60 8.51
N ALA A 159 -36.12 26.13 9.02
CA ALA A 159 -37.29 25.32 9.36
C ALA A 159 -37.87 24.52 8.17
N THR A 160 -37.64 24.97 6.96
CA THR A 160 -38.05 24.29 5.73
C THR A 160 -37.09 23.17 5.29
N TRP A 161 -35.88 23.05 5.89
CA TRP A 161 -34.94 22.02 5.50
C TRP A 161 -35.35 20.66 6.06
N HIS A 162 -35.18 19.62 5.22
CA HIS A 162 -35.38 18.22 5.59
C HIS A 162 -34.16 17.39 5.21
N PRO A 163 -33.82 16.34 5.99
CA PRO A 163 -32.55 15.61 5.87
C PRO A 163 -32.57 14.51 4.80
N VAL A 164 -33.26 14.73 3.71
CA VAL A 164 -33.45 13.78 2.60
C VAL A 164 -33.16 14.49 1.28
N GLN A 165 -32.53 13.77 0.36
CA GLN A 165 -32.18 14.26 -0.97
C GLN A 165 -32.89 13.40 -2.02
N VAL A 166 -33.75 14.03 -2.83
CA VAL A 166 -34.50 13.35 -3.91
C VAL A 166 -33.61 13.19 -5.13
N VAL A 167 -33.64 12.03 -5.77
CA VAL A 167 -33.10 11.86 -7.12
C VAL A 167 -34.06 12.61 -8.09
N CYS A 168 -33.58 13.72 -8.63
CA CYS A 168 -34.44 14.60 -9.45
C CYS A 168 -35.04 13.83 -10.64
N GLU A 169 -36.36 13.85 -10.78
CA GLU A 169 -37.10 13.12 -11.81
C GLU A 169 -36.77 13.60 -13.23
N VAL A 170 -36.21 14.81 -13.39
CA VAL A 170 -35.86 15.38 -14.70
C VAL A 170 -34.40 15.15 -15.08
N CYS A 171 -33.45 15.47 -14.19
CA CYS A 171 -32.03 15.39 -14.52
C CYS A 171 -31.27 14.26 -13.82
N GLY A 172 -31.92 13.51 -12.91
CA GLY A 172 -31.33 12.39 -12.19
C GLY A 172 -30.28 12.77 -11.14
N LYS A 173 -30.10 14.07 -10.85
CA LYS A 173 -29.14 14.54 -9.85
C LYS A 173 -29.73 14.46 -8.44
N VAL A 174 -28.92 14.05 -7.48
CA VAL A 174 -29.26 14.01 -6.05
C VAL A 174 -28.54 15.11 -5.27
N GLY A 175 -27.34 15.48 -5.69
CA GLY A 175 -26.51 16.49 -5.02
C GLY A 175 -27.01 17.94 -5.16
N THR A 176 -27.98 18.20 -6.03
CA THR A 176 -28.54 19.53 -6.31
C THR A 176 -29.99 19.68 -5.83
N THR A 177 -30.54 18.68 -5.13
CA THR A 177 -31.90 18.69 -4.65
C THR A 177 -31.98 19.05 -3.17
N ILE A 178 -33.03 19.80 -2.81
CA ILE A 178 -33.40 20.14 -1.44
C ILE A 178 -34.87 19.86 -1.21
N VAL A 179 -35.17 19.14 -0.14
CA VAL A 179 -36.55 18.90 0.30
C VAL A 179 -37.00 20.05 1.21
N THR A 180 -38.14 20.64 0.90
CA THR A 180 -38.67 21.83 1.57
C THR A 180 -39.93 21.58 2.40
N ALA A 181 -40.64 20.48 2.16
CA ALA A 181 -41.81 20.06 2.93
C ALA A 181 -42.02 18.55 2.93
N TRP A 182 -42.66 18.05 3.97
CA TRP A 182 -43.12 16.68 4.17
C TRP A 182 -44.52 16.66 4.70
N ASP A 183 -45.45 15.90 4.10
CA ASP A 183 -46.86 15.84 4.52
C ASP A 183 -47.30 14.49 5.12
N GLY A 184 -46.35 13.58 5.32
CA GLY A 184 -46.59 12.22 5.81
C GLY A 184 -46.55 11.14 4.71
N GLU A 185 -46.67 11.53 3.43
CA GLU A 185 -46.62 10.60 2.27
C GLU A 185 -45.67 11.08 1.18
N LEU A 186 -45.64 12.36 0.89
CA LEU A 186 -44.87 12.97 -0.18
C LEU A 186 -43.96 14.07 0.34
N VAL A 187 -42.77 14.17 -0.26
CA VAL A 187 -41.88 15.31 -0.07
C VAL A 187 -42.02 16.30 -1.22
N THR A 188 -41.99 17.60 -0.91
CA THR A 188 -41.84 18.67 -1.90
C THR A 188 -40.35 18.99 -2.01
N TYR A 189 -39.81 19.05 -3.23
CA TYR A 189 -38.40 19.31 -3.45
C TYR A 189 -38.14 20.29 -4.59
N GLU A 190 -36.96 20.86 -4.58
CA GLU A 190 -36.43 21.73 -5.64
C GLU A 190 -35.04 21.20 -6.06
N CYS A 191 -34.82 21.11 -7.36
CA CYS A 191 -33.50 20.87 -7.95
C CYS A 191 -32.86 22.20 -8.30
N ARG A 192 -32.13 22.81 -7.38
CA ARG A 192 -31.62 24.18 -7.50
C ARG A 192 -30.38 24.25 -8.38
N ARG A 193 -30.28 25.31 -9.18
CA ARG A 193 -29.16 25.56 -10.07
C ARG A 193 -27.85 25.87 -9.32
N ASP A 194 -27.96 26.43 -8.13
CA ASP A 194 -26.92 27.04 -7.30
C ASP A 194 -26.84 26.49 -5.87
N LEU A 195 -27.42 25.29 -5.62
CA LEU A 195 -27.39 24.69 -4.29
C LEU A 195 -25.98 24.38 -3.81
N VAL A 196 -25.15 23.94 -4.74
CA VAL A 196 -23.72 23.59 -4.53
C VAL A 196 -22.86 24.22 -5.62
N THR A 197 -21.59 24.46 -5.33
CA THR A 197 -20.68 25.13 -6.29
C THR A 197 -20.10 24.18 -7.34
N TRP A 198 -20.20 22.88 -7.13
CA TRP A 198 -19.58 21.85 -7.96
C TRP A 198 -20.56 21.16 -8.93
N ALA A 199 -21.88 21.39 -8.81
CA ALA A 199 -22.89 20.85 -9.73
C ALA A 199 -24.04 21.83 -9.93
N THR A 200 -24.60 21.84 -11.14
CA THR A 200 -25.73 22.68 -11.50
C THR A 200 -27.01 21.85 -11.61
N GLY A 201 -28.06 22.21 -10.85
CA GLY A 201 -29.39 21.59 -10.95
C GLY A 201 -30.18 22.09 -12.15
N CYS A 202 -31.26 21.40 -12.52
CA CYS A 202 -32.07 21.74 -13.69
C CYS A 202 -33.14 22.85 -13.44
N GLY A 203 -33.40 23.20 -12.18
CA GLY A 203 -34.43 24.16 -11.80
C GLY A 203 -35.84 23.54 -11.64
N HIS A 204 -35.94 22.20 -11.72
CA HIS A 204 -37.24 21.51 -11.54
C HIS A 204 -37.70 21.56 -10.07
N SER A 205 -39.01 21.72 -9.87
CA SER A 205 -39.65 21.52 -8.57
C SER A 205 -40.71 20.44 -8.71
N GLY A 206 -40.76 19.54 -7.75
CA GLY A 206 -41.64 18.38 -7.80
C GLY A 206 -42.15 17.97 -6.42
N ARG A 207 -43.05 17.00 -6.45
CA ARG A 207 -43.61 16.37 -5.27
C ARG A 207 -43.65 14.87 -5.49
N VAL A 208 -42.94 14.11 -4.65
CA VAL A 208 -42.71 12.70 -4.89
C VAL A 208 -42.66 11.90 -3.57
N SER A 209 -43.01 10.62 -3.60
CA SER A 209 -42.73 9.71 -2.49
C SER A 209 -41.23 9.57 -2.32
N PRO A 210 -40.65 9.72 -1.10
CA PRO A 210 -39.23 9.62 -0.86
C PRO A 210 -38.73 8.16 -0.75
N PHE A 211 -39.60 7.20 -0.89
CA PHE A 211 -39.36 5.77 -0.64
C PHE A 211 -38.93 5.02 -1.89
N GLU A 212 -38.52 3.77 -1.69
CA GLU A 212 -38.15 2.83 -2.76
C GLU A 212 -37.04 3.35 -3.69
N GLY A 213 -36.03 4.01 -3.12
CA GLY A 213 -34.87 4.52 -3.85
C GLY A 213 -35.05 5.84 -4.60
N ARG A 214 -36.26 6.51 -4.49
CA ARG A 214 -36.49 7.83 -5.10
C ARG A 214 -35.77 8.96 -4.36
N ALA A 215 -35.43 8.72 -3.10
CA ALA A 215 -34.61 9.64 -2.31
C ALA A 215 -33.64 8.87 -1.44
N LYS A 216 -32.59 9.56 -0.98
CA LYS A 216 -31.64 9.05 0.00
C LYS A 216 -31.59 9.93 1.24
N LEU A 217 -31.17 9.37 2.35
CA LEU A 217 -30.80 10.11 3.56
C LEU A 217 -29.53 10.93 3.34
N GLY A 218 -29.44 12.07 3.98
CA GLY A 218 -28.17 12.80 4.09
C GLY A 218 -27.12 11.92 4.75
N TRP A 219 -25.87 12.06 4.35
CA TRP A 219 -24.78 11.13 4.67
C TRP A 219 -24.70 10.69 6.14
N ASN A 220 -24.75 11.60 7.11
CA ASN A 220 -24.67 11.22 8.54
C ASN A 220 -25.89 10.42 9.02
N LEU A 221 -27.07 10.67 8.45
CA LEU A 221 -28.27 9.91 8.76
C LEU A 221 -28.23 8.54 8.11
N GLU A 222 -27.75 8.46 6.87
CA GLU A 222 -27.58 7.20 6.15
C GLU A 222 -26.63 6.28 6.91
N TRP A 223 -25.51 6.81 7.39
CA TRP A 223 -24.53 6.07 8.19
C TRP A 223 -25.16 5.49 9.46
N ALA A 224 -25.88 6.30 10.25
CA ALA A 224 -26.59 5.84 11.44
C ALA A 224 -27.74 4.84 11.12
N ALA A 225 -28.41 5.01 9.97
CA ALA A 225 -29.44 4.09 9.51
C ALA A 225 -28.85 2.73 9.09
N GLN A 226 -27.70 2.70 8.43
CA GLN A 226 -26.97 1.47 8.11
C GLN A 226 -26.64 0.67 9.37
N TRP A 227 -26.17 1.33 10.44
CA TRP A 227 -25.93 0.65 11.72
C TRP A 227 -27.17 -0.06 12.24
N SER A 228 -28.32 0.59 12.14
CA SER A 228 -29.60 0.04 12.58
C SER A 228 -30.06 -1.09 11.67
N LEU A 229 -29.98 -0.91 10.35
CA LEU A 229 -30.41 -1.87 9.35
C LEU A 229 -29.63 -3.19 9.43
N PHE A 230 -28.32 -3.10 9.59
CA PHE A 230 -27.43 -4.28 9.58
C PHE A 230 -27.08 -4.81 10.97
N GLY A 231 -27.53 -4.16 12.03
CA GLY A 231 -27.23 -4.56 13.39
C GLY A 231 -25.77 -4.37 13.77
N VAL A 232 -25.09 -3.36 13.19
CA VAL A 232 -23.64 -3.10 13.42
C VAL A 232 -23.36 -2.83 14.88
N THR A 233 -22.37 -3.51 15.43
CA THR A 233 -21.93 -3.38 16.85
C THR A 233 -20.55 -2.74 16.99
N ILE A 234 -19.70 -2.86 15.98
CA ILE A 234 -18.36 -2.27 15.94
C ILE A 234 -18.11 -1.69 14.55
N GLU A 235 -17.64 -0.45 14.49
CA GLU A 235 -17.26 0.19 13.23
C GLU A 235 -16.05 1.10 13.41
N PRO A 236 -14.87 0.76 12.83
CA PRO A 236 -13.72 1.64 12.79
C PRO A 236 -13.98 2.82 11.85
N CYS A 237 -13.40 3.98 12.15
CA CYS A 237 -13.45 5.11 11.22
C CYS A 237 -12.18 5.95 11.25
N GLY A 238 -11.89 6.64 10.15
CA GLY A 238 -10.80 7.60 10.08
C GLY A 238 -10.94 8.73 11.11
N LYS A 239 -9.85 9.21 11.67
CA LYS A 239 -9.85 10.24 12.71
C LYS A 239 -10.52 11.54 12.29
N ASP A 240 -10.53 11.87 10.99
CA ASP A 240 -11.18 13.06 10.46
C ASP A 240 -12.70 13.02 10.64
N LEU A 241 -13.28 11.82 10.64
CA LEU A 241 -14.69 11.60 10.95
C LEU A 241 -14.97 11.63 12.47
N ALA A 242 -13.99 11.23 13.28
CA ALA A 242 -14.07 11.10 14.72
C ALA A 242 -13.64 12.36 15.51
N THR A 243 -13.44 13.50 14.84
CA THR A 243 -13.15 14.78 15.50
C THR A 243 -14.36 15.31 16.25
N ALA A 244 -14.15 16.13 17.28
CA ALA A 244 -15.24 16.81 18.01
C ALA A 244 -16.10 17.64 17.05
N GLY A 245 -17.42 17.48 17.13
CA GLY A 245 -18.38 18.07 16.19
C GLY A 245 -18.37 17.41 14.81
N GLY A 246 -17.59 16.38 14.63
CA GLY A 246 -17.40 15.66 13.37
C GLY A 246 -18.57 14.75 12.99
N SER A 247 -18.37 14.04 11.88
CA SER A 247 -19.42 13.22 11.30
C SER A 247 -19.82 12.04 12.17
N ARG A 248 -18.84 11.44 12.88
CA ARG A 248 -19.12 10.32 13.78
C ARG A 248 -19.98 10.75 14.97
N GLU A 249 -19.64 11.86 15.61
CA GLU A 249 -20.42 12.37 16.75
C GLU A 249 -21.85 12.74 16.37
N ARG A 250 -22.05 13.30 15.14
CA ARG A 250 -23.37 13.55 14.59
C ARG A 250 -24.16 12.25 14.34
N ALA A 251 -23.52 11.27 13.71
CA ALA A 251 -24.15 9.98 13.45
C ALA A 251 -24.50 9.24 14.75
N ASP A 252 -23.62 9.28 15.77
CA ASP A 252 -23.88 8.71 17.10
C ASP A 252 -25.11 9.35 17.77
N ALA A 253 -25.23 10.69 17.71
CA ALA A 253 -26.39 11.41 18.25
C ALA A 253 -27.67 11.11 17.45
N ILE A 254 -27.59 11.03 16.13
CA ILE A 254 -28.71 10.65 15.26
C ILE A 254 -29.18 9.22 15.57
N ALA A 255 -28.24 8.27 15.74
CA ALA A 255 -28.59 6.89 16.08
C ALA A 255 -29.41 6.84 17.37
N ARG A 256 -28.99 7.54 18.44
CA ARG A 256 -29.69 7.56 19.73
C ARG A 256 -31.01 8.32 19.69
N GLU A 257 -30.99 9.54 19.14
CA GLU A 257 -32.08 10.49 19.33
C GLU A 257 -33.12 10.43 18.21
N VAL A 258 -32.76 9.95 17.02
CA VAL A 258 -33.65 9.85 15.86
C VAL A 258 -34.06 8.40 15.59
N PHE A 259 -33.15 7.46 15.69
CA PHE A 259 -33.37 6.04 15.36
C PHE A 259 -33.54 5.14 16.59
N ASP A 260 -33.50 5.70 17.81
CA ASP A 260 -33.66 4.97 19.09
C ASP A 260 -32.72 3.76 19.23
N ARG A 261 -31.44 3.91 18.78
CA ARG A 261 -30.43 2.86 18.79
C ARG A 261 -29.09 3.35 19.34
N GLU A 262 -28.44 2.52 20.17
CA GLU A 262 -27.06 2.80 20.54
C GLU A 262 -26.12 2.66 19.35
N PRO A 263 -25.20 3.60 19.15
CA PRO A 263 -24.22 3.54 18.08
C PRO A 263 -23.21 2.42 18.33
N PRO A 264 -22.55 1.90 17.28
CA PRO A 264 -21.53 0.88 17.43
C PRO A 264 -20.29 1.42 18.12
N VAL A 265 -19.52 0.50 18.73
CA VAL A 265 -18.20 0.81 19.29
C VAL A 265 -17.31 1.38 18.19
N ASN A 266 -16.75 2.56 18.43
CA ASN A 266 -15.85 3.24 17.50
C ASN A 266 -14.39 2.84 17.74
N VAL A 267 -13.65 2.52 16.69
CA VAL A 267 -12.20 2.34 16.71
C VAL A 267 -11.57 3.38 15.77
N PRO A 268 -11.30 4.60 16.28
CA PRO A 268 -10.73 5.65 15.44
C PRO A 268 -9.29 5.33 15.04
N TYR A 269 -8.94 5.59 13.77
CA TYR A 269 -7.59 5.37 13.28
C TYR A 269 -7.01 6.59 12.56
N GLU A 270 -5.69 6.75 12.71
CA GLU A 270 -4.89 7.79 12.09
C GLU A 270 -4.57 7.50 10.62
N PHE A 271 -4.05 8.48 9.93
CA PHE A 271 -3.71 8.39 8.50
C PHE A 271 -2.38 7.70 8.23
N LEU A 272 -2.25 7.22 6.99
CA LEU A 272 -0.96 6.97 6.35
C LEU A 272 -0.54 8.25 5.62
N ASN A 273 0.63 8.76 5.95
CA ASN A 273 1.29 9.89 5.28
C ASN A 273 2.40 9.37 4.36
N ILE A 274 2.50 9.94 3.16
CA ILE A 274 3.62 9.67 2.25
C ILE A 274 4.40 10.97 2.07
N GLY A 275 5.72 10.92 2.29
CA GLY A 275 6.59 12.09 2.22
C GLY A 275 6.14 13.23 3.16
N GLY A 276 5.65 12.89 4.37
CA GLY A 276 5.16 13.84 5.38
C GLY A 276 3.84 14.53 5.03
N ARG A 277 3.07 14.03 4.06
CA ARG A 277 1.80 14.63 3.61
C ARG A 277 0.66 13.61 3.58
N LYS A 278 -0.52 14.05 4.06
CA LYS A 278 -1.78 13.28 3.92
C LYS A 278 -2.11 13.11 2.43
N MET A 279 -2.41 11.87 2.05
CA MET A 279 -2.94 11.54 0.71
C MET A 279 -4.40 11.96 0.57
N SER A 280 -4.82 12.30 -0.65
CA SER A 280 -6.21 12.64 -0.96
C SER A 280 -6.58 12.12 -2.34
N THR A 281 -7.62 11.28 -2.40
CA THR A 281 -8.16 10.72 -3.64
C THR A 281 -8.69 11.82 -4.57
N SER A 282 -9.47 12.75 -4.05
CA SER A 282 -10.09 13.84 -4.82
C SER A 282 -9.10 14.86 -5.39
N LYS A 283 -7.85 14.87 -4.90
CA LYS A 283 -6.79 15.77 -5.37
C LYS A 283 -5.74 15.10 -6.25
N GLY A 284 -5.92 13.82 -6.60
CA GLY A 284 -4.98 13.03 -7.43
C GLY A 284 -3.58 12.86 -6.83
N ARG A 285 -3.44 13.01 -5.51
CA ARG A 285 -2.17 12.94 -4.81
C ARG A 285 -2.04 11.63 -4.04
N GLY A 286 -1.05 10.84 -4.37
CA GLY A 286 -0.72 9.59 -3.72
C GLY A 286 -0.70 8.41 -4.70
N ALA A 287 0.06 7.37 -4.38
CA ALA A 287 0.03 6.13 -5.14
C ALA A 287 -1.33 5.47 -4.98
N ALA A 288 -1.96 5.11 -6.11
CA ALA A 288 -3.20 4.33 -6.09
C ALA A 288 -2.99 3.03 -5.28
N ALA A 289 -4.02 2.57 -4.57
CA ALA A 289 -3.91 1.40 -3.69
C ALA A 289 -3.35 0.17 -4.43
N HIS A 290 -3.85 -0.11 -5.62
CA HIS A 290 -3.43 -1.26 -6.42
C HIS A 290 -1.95 -1.22 -6.84
N ARG A 291 -1.33 -0.04 -7.03
CA ARG A 291 0.08 0.07 -7.45
C ARG A 291 1.07 -0.27 -6.35
N ILE A 292 0.75 0.01 -5.09
CA ILE A 292 1.67 -0.30 -3.99
C ILE A 292 1.74 -1.82 -3.73
N VAL A 293 0.64 -2.56 -3.98
CA VAL A 293 0.62 -4.02 -3.82
C VAL A 293 1.43 -4.75 -4.90
N GLU A 294 1.75 -4.10 -6.02
CA GLU A 294 2.66 -4.65 -7.02
C GLU A 294 4.12 -4.70 -6.53
N VAL A 295 4.48 -3.85 -5.58
CA VAL A 295 5.85 -3.71 -5.08
C VAL A 295 6.00 -4.24 -3.65
N VAL A 296 5.03 -3.98 -2.79
CA VAL A 296 5.04 -4.42 -1.38
C VAL A 296 4.13 -5.62 -1.22
N PRO A 297 4.67 -6.81 -0.95
CA PRO A 297 3.85 -8.01 -0.76
C PRO A 297 2.78 -7.84 0.31
N PRO A 298 1.68 -8.57 0.20
CA PRO A 298 0.51 -8.38 1.07
C PRO A 298 0.81 -8.45 2.57
N GLU A 299 1.63 -9.42 3.04
CA GLU A 299 1.96 -9.55 4.46
C GLU A 299 2.76 -8.35 4.98
N GLN A 300 3.69 -7.82 4.18
CA GLN A 300 4.46 -6.63 4.51
C GLN A 300 3.58 -5.37 4.51
N LEU A 301 2.62 -5.29 3.60
CA LEU A 301 1.68 -4.17 3.59
C LEU A 301 0.72 -4.22 4.79
N ARG A 302 0.24 -5.41 5.17
CA ARG A 302 -0.51 -5.60 6.44
C ARG A 302 0.34 -5.18 7.64
N LEU A 303 1.61 -5.62 7.70
CA LEU A 303 2.53 -5.21 8.76
C LEU A 303 2.68 -3.69 8.84
N LEU A 304 2.83 -3.00 7.70
CA LEU A 304 2.92 -1.54 7.65
C LEU A 304 1.73 -0.87 8.35
N PHE A 305 0.51 -1.37 8.13
CA PHE A 305 -0.68 -0.81 8.75
C PHE A 305 -0.87 -1.21 10.21
N LEU A 306 -0.33 -2.35 10.63
CA LEU A 306 -0.57 -2.95 11.95
C LEU A 306 0.51 -2.63 12.98
N ARG A 307 1.75 -2.37 12.57
CA ARG A 307 2.86 -2.10 13.50
C ARG A 307 2.61 -0.91 14.46
N PRO A 308 1.99 0.22 14.06
CA PRO A 308 1.55 1.24 14.99
C PRO A 308 0.14 0.95 15.51
N ARG A 309 -0.18 1.48 16.69
CA ARG A 309 -1.57 1.43 17.19
C ARG A 309 -2.51 2.23 16.27
N PRO A 310 -3.82 1.95 16.25
CA PRO A 310 -4.77 2.68 15.41
C PRO A 310 -4.66 4.21 15.54
N ASN A 311 -4.49 4.73 16.75
CA ASN A 311 -4.39 6.16 17.06
C ASN A 311 -3.01 6.79 16.75
N GLN A 312 -2.12 6.09 16.08
CA GLN A 312 -0.80 6.59 15.66
C GLN A 312 -0.75 6.70 14.14
N ALA A 313 -0.27 7.85 13.64
CA ALA A 313 -0.05 8.04 12.20
C ALA A 313 1.08 7.12 11.69
N ILE A 314 0.96 6.73 10.43
CA ILE A 314 1.98 5.97 9.73
C ILE A 314 2.72 6.90 8.79
N GLU A 315 4.03 7.02 8.98
CA GLU A 315 4.90 7.70 8.03
C GLU A 315 5.55 6.64 7.13
N PHE A 316 5.30 6.73 5.83
CA PHE A 316 5.86 5.81 4.83
C PHE A 316 6.22 6.58 3.57
N ASP A 317 7.50 6.62 3.27
CA ASP A 317 8.02 7.24 2.04
C ASP A 317 8.88 6.21 1.31
N PRO A 318 8.33 5.51 0.30
CA PRO A 318 9.06 4.50 -0.43
C PRO A 318 10.05 5.07 -1.44
N ASP A 319 9.83 6.32 -1.90
CA ASP A 319 10.54 6.88 -3.06
C ASP A 319 11.97 7.31 -2.72
N GLY A 320 12.95 6.67 -3.34
CA GLY A 320 14.36 6.96 -3.12
C GLY A 320 14.89 6.65 -1.72
N THR A 321 14.15 5.87 -0.92
CA THR A 321 14.49 5.54 0.48
C THR A 321 14.67 4.03 0.71
N ASP A 322 15.03 3.67 1.95
CA ASP A 322 15.10 2.28 2.41
C ASP A 322 13.81 1.85 3.15
N ALA A 323 12.69 2.55 2.98
CA ALA A 323 11.45 2.26 3.72
C ALA A 323 10.93 0.84 3.44
N ILE A 324 10.99 0.38 2.18
CA ILE A 324 10.58 -0.97 1.81
C ILE A 324 11.56 -2.03 2.36
N PRO A 325 12.89 -1.96 2.14
CA PRO A 325 13.82 -2.89 2.79
C PRO A 325 13.65 -3.00 4.30
N ARG A 326 13.50 -1.87 5.00
CA ARG A 326 13.29 -1.86 6.47
C ARG A 326 12.01 -2.55 6.91
N LEU A 327 10.96 -2.52 6.08
CA LEU A 327 9.71 -3.21 6.38
C LEU A 327 9.91 -4.74 6.36
N PHE A 328 10.73 -5.25 5.43
CA PHE A 328 11.13 -6.65 5.41
C PHE A 328 12.01 -7.02 6.61
N ASP A 329 13.02 -6.19 6.94
CA ASP A 329 13.87 -6.39 8.12
C ASP A 329 13.03 -6.45 9.41
N GLU A 330 12.02 -5.61 9.52
CA GLU A 330 11.10 -5.60 10.67
C GLU A 330 10.25 -6.88 10.72
N SER A 331 9.69 -7.30 9.59
CA SER A 331 8.95 -8.57 9.46
C SER A 331 9.80 -9.77 9.92
N ASP A 332 11.05 -9.81 9.48
CA ASP A 332 11.98 -10.90 9.83
C ASP A 332 12.34 -10.91 11.31
N ARG A 333 12.49 -9.73 11.91
CA ARG A 333 12.69 -9.60 13.37
C ARG A 333 11.50 -10.12 14.16
N LEU A 334 10.28 -9.78 13.74
CA LEU A 334 9.06 -10.25 14.40
C LEU A 334 8.92 -11.77 14.27
N ALA A 335 9.16 -12.32 13.09
CA ALA A 335 9.16 -13.77 12.87
C ALA A 335 10.22 -14.48 13.73
N ALA A 336 11.45 -13.97 13.76
CA ALA A 336 12.54 -14.54 14.55
C ALA A 336 12.21 -14.53 16.05
N ALA A 337 11.69 -13.42 16.58
CA ALA A 337 11.29 -13.30 17.96
C ALA A 337 10.13 -14.24 18.33
N THR A 338 9.11 -14.35 17.44
CA THR A 338 7.99 -15.28 17.61
C THR A 338 8.45 -16.75 17.61
N ALA A 339 9.50 -17.06 16.83
CA ALA A 339 10.16 -18.38 16.86
C ALA A 339 11.09 -18.59 18.06
N GLY A 340 11.16 -17.66 19.02
CA GLY A 340 12.04 -17.75 20.20
C GLY A 340 13.52 -17.50 19.91
N ARG A 341 13.87 -16.94 18.74
CA ARG A 341 15.26 -16.59 18.40
C ARG A 341 15.63 -15.23 18.99
N GLU A 342 16.87 -15.08 19.41
CA GLU A 342 17.39 -13.81 19.91
C GLU A 342 17.42 -12.76 18.76
N VAL A 343 16.90 -11.56 19.03
CA VAL A 343 16.87 -10.45 18.09
C VAL A 343 17.51 -9.20 18.68
N LYS A 344 18.17 -8.40 17.87
CA LYS A 344 18.75 -7.13 18.28
C LYS A 344 17.71 -6.03 18.38
N GLY A 345 17.83 -5.20 19.42
CA GLY A 345 16.97 -4.03 19.64
C GLY A 345 15.66 -4.38 20.34
N GLU A 346 14.91 -3.34 20.70
CA GLU A 346 13.64 -3.47 21.41
C GLU A 346 12.52 -3.89 20.43
N LEU A 347 11.68 -4.83 20.85
CA LEU A 347 10.49 -5.25 20.12
C LEU A 347 9.29 -4.40 20.56
N PRO A 348 8.36 -4.10 19.63
CA PRO A 348 7.12 -3.44 20.01
C PRO A 348 6.30 -4.32 20.96
N ALA A 349 5.58 -3.70 21.89
CA ALA A 349 4.63 -4.42 22.74
C ALA A 349 3.62 -5.19 21.89
N GLY A 350 3.33 -6.44 22.23
CA GLY A 350 2.41 -7.30 21.49
C GLY A 350 2.92 -7.69 20.09
N TYR A 351 4.23 -7.78 19.89
CA TYR A 351 4.86 -8.12 18.61
C TYR A 351 4.36 -9.46 18.03
N GLU A 352 4.08 -10.45 18.85
CA GLU A 352 3.52 -11.73 18.40
C GLU A 352 2.15 -11.55 17.74
N ALA A 353 1.30 -10.70 18.32
CA ALA A 353 0.00 -10.38 17.74
C ALA A 353 0.16 -9.55 16.45
N VAL A 354 1.15 -8.62 16.39
CA VAL A 354 1.47 -7.91 15.15
C VAL A 354 1.87 -8.90 14.04
N PHE A 355 2.75 -9.85 14.34
CA PHE A 355 3.15 -10.88 13.39
C PHE A 355 1.95 -11.73 12.96
N ARG A 356 1.16 -12.27 13.90
CA ARG A 356 -0.03 -13.09 13.65
C ARG A 356 -1.01 -12.40 12.69
N TYR A 357 -1.37 -11.15 12.98
CA TYR A 357 -2.36 -10.42 12.17
C TYR A 357 -1.79 -9.86 10.86
N SER A 358 -0.46 -9.84 10.68
CA SER A 358 0.14 -9.54 9.38
C SER A 358 0.08 -10.70 8.39
N LEU A 359 -0.09 -11.95 8.85
CA LEU A 359 -0.26 -13.11 7.98
C LEU A 359 -1.57 -13.02 7.20
N LEU A 360 -1.55 -13.47 5.94
CA LEU A 360 -2.74 -13.45 5.09
C LEU A 360 -3.80 -14.41 5.61
N ARG A 361 -3.40 -15.60 6.04
CA ARG A 361 -4.29 -16.63 6.52
C ARG A 361 -4.50 -16.54 8.03
N ALA A 362 -5.75 -16.45 8.44
CA ALA A 362 -6.12 -16.42 9.86
C ALA A 362 -5.85 -17.75 10.58
N ASP A 363 -5.87 -18.86 9.83
CA ASP A 363 -5.66 -20.23 10.30
C ASP A 363 -4.21 -20.73 10.11
N ALA A 364 -3.26 -19.83 9.78
CA ALA A 364 -1.86 -20.19 9.59
C ALA A 364 -1.26 -20.76 10.89
N ASP A 365 -0.43 -21.79 10.76
CA ASP A 365 0.39 -22.30 11.87
C ASP A 365 1.48 -21.27 12.21
N MET A 366 1.25 -20.53 13.27
CA MET A 366 2.14 -19.48 13.75
C MET A 366 3.58 -19.93 13.97
N ALA A 367 3.76 -21.16 14.51
CA ALA A 367 5.09 -21.67 14.79
C ALA A 367 5.82 -22.03 13.48
N ALA A 368 5.13 -22.64 12.54
CA ALA A 368 5.67 -22.96 11.22
C ALA A 368 6.00 -21.68 10.43
N GLU A 369 5.10 -20.69 10.42
CA GLU A 369 5.32 -19.40 9.76
C GLU A 369 6.50 -18.63 10.37
N ALA A 370 6.59 -18.59 11.71
CA ALA A 370 7.69 -17.92 12.39
C ALA A 370 9.05 -18.61 12.19
N ALA A 371 9.05 -19.94 12.08
CA ALA A 371 10.27 -20.74 11.87
C ALA A 371 10.78 -20.73 10.44
N ALA A 372 9.92 -20.45 9.45
CA ALA A 372 10.28 -20.48 8.03
C ALA A 372 11.48 -19.59 7.72
N PHE A 373 12.40 -20.10 6.90
CA PHE A 373 13.57 -19.36 6.47
C PHE A 373 13.17 -18.19 5.55
N ARG A 374 13.70 -17.00 5.87
CA ARG A 374 13.47 -15.76 5.13
C ARG A 374 14.81 -15.20 4.67
N PRO A 375 15.14 -15.24 3.35
CA PRO A 375 16.35 -14.62 2.84
C PRO A 375 16.29 -13.10 3.00
N ASP A 376 17.42 -12.49 3.36
CA ASP A 376 17.57 -11.03 3.52
C ASP A 376 17.14 -10.30 2.24
N PHE A 377 16.25 -9.30 2.38
CA PHE A 377 15.70 -8.57 1.24
C PHE A 377 16.77 -7.80 0.46
N GLY A 378 17.73 -7.18 1.17
CA GLY A 378 18.83 -6.45 0.55
C GLY A 378 19.77 -7.39 -0.21
N HIS A 379 19.95 -8.63 0.28
CA HIS A 379 20.69 -9.67 -0.41
C HIS A 379 19.99 -10.12 -1.70
N LEU A 380 18.68 -10.37 -1.63
CA LEU A 380 17.88 -10.69 -2.83
C LEU A 380 17.91 -9.57 -3.88
N ALA A 381 17.78 -8.31 -3.42
CA ALA A 381 17.89 -7.16 -4.31
C ALA A 381 19.26 -7.07 -4.99
N LEU A 382 20.32 -7.50 -4.31
CA LEU A 382 21.65 -7.60 -4.89
C LEU A 382 21.74 -8.74 -5.90
N LEU A 383 21.32 -9.96 -5.54
CA LEU A 383 21.34 -11.13 -6.42
C LEU A 383 20.53 -10.89 -7.70
N ALA A 384 19.39 -10.21 -7.60
CA ALA A 384 18.53 -9.88 -8.74
C ALA A 384 19.22 -9.00 -9.81
N GLN A 385 20.31 -8.32 -9.45
CA GLN A 385 21.09 -7.46 -10.35
C GLN A 385 22.35 -8.13 -10.91
N VAL A 386 22.66 -9.36 -10.50
CA VAL A 386 23.85 -10.09 -10.97
C VAL A 386 23.43 -11.06 -12.08
N PRO A 387 23.88 -10.85 -13.33
CA PRO A 387 23.55 -11.74 -14.44
C PRO A 387 24.03 -13.17 -14.22
N GLY A 388 23.19 -14.16 -14.57
CA GLY A 388 23.56 -15.57 -14.55
C GLY A 388 23.54 -16.23 -13.17
N VAL A 389 23.15 -15.53 -12.11
CA VAL A 389 23.01 -16.10 -10.76
C VAL A 389 21.69 -16.83 -10.64
N ASP A 390 21.75 -18.11 -10.24
CA ASP A 390 20.57 -18.84 -9.77
C ASP A 390 20.31 -18.43 -8.30
N ILE A 391 19.26 -17.63 -8.10
CA ILE A 391 18.90 -17.11 -6.77
C ILE A 391 18.47 -18.26 -5.85
N GLY A 392 17.75 -19.26 -6.37
CA GLY A 392 17.29 -20.41 -5.58
C GLY A 392 18.46 -21.22 -5.01
N GLU A 393 19.44 -21.59 -5.87
CA GLU A 393 20.65 -22.31 -5.43
C GLU A 393 21.46 -21.52 -4.40
N ARG A 394 21.59 -20.20 -4.58
CA ARG A 394 22.29 -19.34 -3.62
C ARG A 394 21.60 -19.29 -2.26
N VAL A 395 20.29 -19.17 -2.24
CA VAL A 395 19.50 -19.12 -1.01
C VAL A 395 19.45 -20.48 -0.31
N GLU A 396 19.40 -21.61 -1.05
CA GLU A 396 19.54 -22.96 -0.48
C GLU A 396 20.91 -23.17 0.16
N ALA A 397 21.97 -22.70 -0.48
CA ALA A 397 23.33 -22.74 0.07
C ALA A 397 23.45 -21.91 1.36
N GLU A 398 22.85 -20.73 1.41
CA GLU A 398 22.80 -19.87 2.60
C GLU A 398 22.03 -20.53 3.74
N LYS A 399 20.87 -21.15 3.46
CA LYS A 399 20.10 -21.91 4.43
C LYS A 399 20.83 -23.15 4.93
N GLY A 400 21.73 -23.73 4.11
CA GLY A 400 22.38 -25.00 4.37
C GLY A 400 21.50 -26.22 4.11
N GLY A 401 20.51 -26.10 3.21
CA GLY A 401 19.60 -27.18 2.84
C GLY A 401 18.51 -26.72 1.87
N ARG A 402 17.68 -27.68 1.44
CA ARG A 402 16.59 -27.40 0.52
C ARG A 402 15.50 -26.52 1.14
N LEU A 403 14.89 -25.67 0.32
CA LEU A 403 13.75 -24.87 0.73
C LEU A 403 12.46 -25.71 0.76
N THR A 404 11.63 -25.49 1.78
CA THR A 404 10.27 -26.01 1.84
C THR A 404 9.35 -25.28 0.84
N LEU A 405 8.15 -25.81 0.59
CA LEU A 405 7.20 -25.15 -0.31
C LEU A 405 6.88 -23.71 0.16
N ARG A 406 6.65 -23.50 1.46
CA ARG A 406 6.40 -22.16 2.01
C ARG A 406 7.59 -21.22 1.86
N GLU A 407 8.80 -21.73 2.05
CA GLU A 407 10.01 -20.93 1.88
C GLU A 407 10.28 -20.58 0.40
N LEU A 408 9.88 -21.46 -0.54
CA LEU A 408 9.91 -21.15 -1.97
C LEU A 408 8.90 -20.05 -2.35
N GLU A 409 7.71 -20.04 -1.75
CA GLU A 409 6.74 -18.97 -1.91
C GLU A 409 7.30 -17.64 -1.38
N ILE A 410 7.85 -17.65 -0.15
CA ILE A 410 8.50 -16.47 0.45
C ILE A 410 9.66 -15.95 -0.43
N LEU A 411 10.48 -16.86 -0.95
CA LEU A 411 11.58 -16.50 -1.87
C LEU A 411 11.04 -15.84 -3.15
N GLY A 412 10.00 -16.43 -3.76
CA GLY A 412 9.38 -15.91 -4.97
C GLY A 412 8.82 -14.51 -4.76
N GLU A 413 8.00 -14.31 -3.72
CA GLU A 413 7.42 -13.02 -3.37
C GLU A 413 8.47 -11.95 -3.10
N ARG A 414 9.49 -12.27 -2.29
CA ARG A 414 10.58 -11.34 -1.97
C ARG A 414 11.44 -10.98 -3.17
N THR A 415 11.71 -11.96 -4.04
CA THR A 415 12.48 -11.71 -5.27
C THR A 415 11.71 -10.82 -6.24
N ALA A 416 10.42 -11.05 -6.41
CA ALA A 416 9.56 -10.19 -7.22
C ALA A 416 9.50 -8.77 -6.65
N ALA A 417 9.30 -8.63 -5.33
CA ALA A 417 9.30 -7.35 -4.65
C ALA A 417 10.64 -6.62 -4.76
N ALA A 418 11.76 -7.33 -4.65
CA ALA A 418 13.10 -6.75 -4.78
C ALA A 418 13.34 -6.18 -6.19
N ARG A 419 12.92 -6.91 -7.24
CA ARG A 419 12.99 -6.43 -8.63
C ARG A 419 12.12 -5.20 -8.84
N ALA A 420 10.86 -5.25 -8.41
CA ALA A 420 9.93 -4.12 -8.53
C ALA A 420 10.41 -2.89 -7.74
N TRP A 421 10.98 -3.09 -6.53
CA TRP A 421 11.58 -2.00 -5.76
C TRP A 421 12.77 -1.37 -6.48
N LEU A 422 13.67 -2.18 -7.05
CA LEU A 422 14.82 -1.69 -7.83
C LEU A 422 14.40 -0.86 -9.04
N GLU A 423 13.34 -1.25 -9.71
CA GLU A 423 12.82 -0.55 -10.89
C GLU A 423 12.14 0.77 -10.51
N THR A 424 11.36 0.78 -9.42
CA THR A 424 10.42 1.86 -9.13
C THR A 424 10.92 2.84 -8.06
N TYR A 425 11.38 2.33 -6.89
CA TYR A 425 11.57 3.13 -5.68
C TYR A 425 13.00 3.18 -5.15
N ALA A 426 13.88 2.26 -5.59
CA ALA A 426 15.20 2.16 -5.01
C ALA A 426 16.04 3.44 -5.23
N PRO A 427 16.78 3.89 -4.21
CA PRO A 427 17.76 4.96 -4.40
C PRO A 427 18.89 4.50 -5.34
N ASP A 428 19.52 5.45 -6.02
CA ASP A 428 20.61 5.16 -6.97
C ASP A 428 21.76 4.34 -6.36
N ARG A 429 22.01 4.50 -5.06
CA ARG A 429 23.03 3.71 -4.35
C ARG A 429 22.71 2.21 -4.30
N ALA A 430 21.45 1.82 -4.36
CA ALA A 430 21.01 0.42 -4.34
C ALA A 430 21.06 -0.22 -5.73
N ARG A 431 21.01 0.59 -6.80
CA ARG A 431 21.14 0.11 -8.18
C ARG A 431 22.62 -0.08 -8.49
N ILE A 432 23.02 -1.32 -8.73
CA ILE A 432 24.40 -1.67 -8.98
C ILE A 432 24.59 -2.23 -10.39
N VAL A 433 25.78 -1.97 -10.95
CA VAL A 433 26.26 -2.64 -12.16
C VAL A 433 27.64 -3.17 -11.84
N VAL A 434 27.74 -4.48 -11.64
CA VAL A 434 29.06 -5.13 -11.51
C VAL A 434 29.78 -5.02 -12.85
N ARG A 435 30.93 -4.35 -12.86
CA ARG A 435 31.69 -4.14 -14.09
C ARG A 435 32.39 -5.42 -14.52
N PRO A 436 32.27 -5.85 -15.79
CA PRO A 436 32.99 -7.03 -16.29
C PRO A 436 34.51 -6.81 -16.30
N ASP A 437 34.96 -5.61 -16.64
CA ASP A 437 36.37 -5.21 -16.64
C ASP A 437 36.75 -4.45 -15.36
N LEU A 438 38.06 -4.33 -15.09
CA LEU A 438 38.59 -3.56 -13.98
C LEU A 438 38.27 -2.06 -14.19
N PRO A 439 37.44 -1.43 -13.34
CA PRO A 439 37.05 -0.01 -13.48
C PRO A 439 38.28 0.92 -13.44
N ALA A 440 38.13 2.10 -14.05
CA ALA A 440 39.16 3.15 -13.97
C ALA A 440 39.40 3.62 -12.53
N GLU A 441 38.36 3.67 -11.72
CA GLU A 441 38.40 4.04 -10.30
C GLU A 441 39.26 3.06 -9.48
N ALA A 442 39.26 1.78 -9.84
CA ALA A 442 40.14 0.78 -9.21
C ALA A 442 41.62 1.02 -9.53
N ARG A 443 41.88 1.59 -10.69
CA ARG A 443 43.26 1.95 -11.09
C ARG A 443 43.77 3.20 -10.35
N ALA A 444 42.89 4.01 -9.83
CA ALA A 444 43.19 5.23 -9.07
C ALA A 444 43.33 4.98 -7.55
N LEU A 445 43.19 3.72 -7.08
CA LEU A 445 43.38 3.37 -5.66
C LEU A 445 44.81 3.65 -5.20
N ASP A 446 44.92 4.14 -3.98
CA ASP A 446 46.23 4.38 -3.35
C ASP A 446 46.94 3.07 -2.92
N PRO A 447 48.22 3.13 -2.56
CA PRO A 447 48.98 1.94 -2.19
C PRO A 447 48.39 1.13 -1.03
N ASP A 448 47.86 1.81 0.00
CA ASP A 448 47.28 1.14 1.18
C ASP A 448 45.98 0.39 0.81
N GLN A 449 45.14 1.00 -0.04
CA GLN A 449 43.94 0.36 -0.56
C GLN A 449 44.25 -0.84 -1.44
N ARG A 450 45.28 -0.76 -2.26
CA ARG A 450 45.73 -1.90 -3.07
C ARG A 450 46.28 -3.03 -2.20
N ALA A 451 47.12 -2.70 -1.21
CA ALA A 451 47.64 -3.68 -0.25
C ALA A 451 46.52 -4.38 0.52
N TYR A 452 45.47 -3.63 0.92
CA TYR A 452 44.30 -4.19 1.55
C TYR A 452 43.54 -5.17 0.64
N LEU A 453 43.29 -4.84 -0.63
CA LEU A 453 42.61 -5.73 -1.56
C LEU A 453 43.40 -6.98 -1.85
N ALA A 454 44.73 -6.89 -1.97
CA ALA A 454 45.62 -8.05 -2.12
C ALA A 454 45.60 -8.97 -0.88
N ALA A 455 45.59 -8.38 0.32
CA ALA A 455 45.48 -9.12 1.58
C ALA A 455 44.11 -9.80 1.71
N LEU A 456 43.01 -9.10 1.32
CA LEU A 456 41.67 -9.65 1.31
C LEU A 456 41.54 -10.84 0.34
N ALA A 457 42.11 -10.74 -0.85
CA ALA A 457 42.17 -11.85 -1.80
C ALA A 457 42.87 -13.08 -1.18
N THR A 458 44.05 -12.87 -0.58
CA THR A 458 44.85 -13.94 0.06
C THR A 458 44.10 -14.58 1.22
N ALA A 459 43.40 -13.79 2.04
CA ALA A 459 42.60 -14.30 3.15
C ALA A 459 41.42 -15.15 2.66
N ALA A 460 40.70 -14.67 1.63
CA ALA A 460 39.58 -15.39 1.04
C ALA A 460 39.97 -16.69 0.34
N GLU A 461 41.14 -16.74 -0.29
CA GLU A 461 41.68 -17.97 -0.89
C GLU A 461 42.01 -19.05 0.14
N ARG A 462 42.50 -18.66 1.32
CA ARG A 462 42.81 -19.60 2.42
C ARG A 462 41.54 -20.20 3.01
N SER A 463 40.51 -19.44 3.12
CA SER A 463 39.21 -19.84 3.67
C SER A 463 38.12 -19.02 3.03
N TRP A 464 37.43 -19.60 2.04
CA TRP A 464 36.33 -18.91 1.36
C TRP A 464 35.16 -18.67 2.31
N PRO A 465 34.73 -17.41 2.52
CA PRO A 465 33.57 -17.13 3.38
C PRO A 465 32.28 -17.65 2.75
N SER A 466 31.49 -18.40 3.51
CA SER A 466 30.27 -19.06 3.04
C SER A 466 29.02 -18.16 3.05
N SER A 467 29.09 -16.99 3.68
CA SER A 467 27.94 -16.05 3.80
C SER A 467 28.39 -14.60 3.72
N GLY A 468 27.41 -13.70 3.54
CA GLY A 468 27.63 -12.26 3.57
C GLY A 468 28.17 -11.77 4.92
N GLU A 469 27.74 -12.35 6.04
CA GLU A 469 28.27 -12.06 7.38
C GLU A 469 29.74 -12.51 7.53
N ALA A 470 30.04 -13.71 7.04
CA ALA A 470 31.40 -14.23 7.08
C ALA A 470 32.34 -13.33 6.26
N TRP A 471 31.93 -12.91 5.06
CA TRP A 471 32.65 -11.92 4.26
C TRP A 471 32.80 -10.59 5.00
N GLN A 472 31.72 -10.09 5.63
CA GLN A 472 31.75 -8.83 6.37
C GLN A 472 32.76 -8.90 7.52
N THR A 473 32.81 -10.03 8.23
CA THR A 473 33.79 -10.28 9.28
C THR A 473 35.22 -10.30 8.72
N LEU A 474 35.44 -10.97 7.59
CA LEU A 474 36.76 -11.01 6.93
C LEU A 474 37.19 -9.63 6.45
N ILE A 475 36.29 -8.82 5.90
CA ILE A 475 36.55 -7.44 5.47
C ILE A 475 37.07 -6.60 6.65
N PHE A 476 36.39 -6.64 7.80
CA PHE A 476 36.83 -5.90 8.99
C PHE A 476 38.16 -6.43 9.58
N ALA A 477 38.30 -7.75 9.65
CA ALA A 477 39.56 -8.36 10.13
C ALA A 477 40.75 -7.97 9.27
N THR A 478 40.59 -8.02 7.93
CA THR A 478 41.63 -7.61 6.98
C THR A 478 41.94 -6.12 7.06
N ALA A 479 40.90 -5.27 7.21
CA ALA A 479 41.07 -3.84 7.39
C ALA A 479 41.89 -3.52 8.66
N ALA A 480 41.59 -4.19 9.77
CA ALA A 480 42.33 -4.04 11.01
C ALA A 480 43.79 -4.51 10.84
N ALA A 481 44.02 -5.66 10.19
CA ALA A 481 45.38 -6.22 9.94
C ALA A 481 46.23 -5.32 9.03
N THR A 482 45.63 -4.60 8.10
CA THR A 482 46.31 -3.65 7.21
C THR A 482 46.31 -2.22 7.71
N SER A 483 45.73 -1.96 8.90
CA SER A 483 45.57 -0.61 9.49
C SER A 483 44.80 0.37 8.60
N LEU A 484 43.95 -0.13 7.69
CA LEU A 484 43.14 0.71 6.80
C LEU A 484 41.80 1.02 7.45
N PRO A 485 41.41 2.31 7.57
CA PRO A 485 40.10 2.70 8.09
C PRO A 485 38.96 2.04 7.32
N ALA A 486 37.90 1.60 8.03
CA ALA A 486 36.78 0.87 7.44
C ALA A 486 36.14 1.58 6.23
N GLY A 487 35.94 2.90 6.30
CA GLY A 487 35.39 3.65 5.16
C GLY A 487 36.25 3.57 3.90
N ARG A 488 37.60 3.58 4.04
CA ARG A 488 38.53 3.43 2.92
C ARG A 488 38.58 2.00 2.40
N SER A 489 38.42 0.99 3.27
CA SER A 489 38.37 -0.43 2.90
C SER A 489 37.15 -0.73 2.03
N PHE A 490 35.97 -0.23 2.44
CA PHE A 490 34.74 -0.35 1.65
C PHE A 490 34.84 0.39 0.32
N ALA A 491 35.35 1.62 0.32
CA ALA A 491 35.56 2.40 -0.90
C ALA A 491 36.46 1.66 -1.91
N ALA A 492 37.51 0.97 -1.44
CA ALA A 492 38.39 0.17 -2.30
C ALA A 492 37.64 -1.01 -2.95
N ILE A 493 36.80 -1.73 -2.18
CA ILE A 493 35.98 -2.81 -2.73
C ILE A 493 35.02 -2.28 -3.78
N TYR A 494 34.28 -1.22 -3.48
CA TYR A 494 33.32 -0.66 -4.44
C TYR A 494 33.98 -0.09 -5.69
N ALA A 495 35.14 0.55 -5.57
CA ALA A 495 35.92 0.98 -6.72
C ALA A 495 36.32 -0.21 -7.61
N ALA A 496 36.73 -1.34 -7.00
CA ALA A 496 37.15 -2.52 -7.73
C ALA A 496 36.01 -3.23 -8.48
N PHE A 497 34.83 -3.29 -7.91
CA PHE A 497 33.72 -4.07 -8.47
C PHE A 497 32.67 -3.22 -9.20
N LEU A 498 32.41 -1.99 -8.73
CA LEU A 498 31.32 -1.14 -9.18
C LEU A 498 31.77 0.15 -9.88
N GLY A 499 33.07 0.51 -9.81
CA GLY A 499 33.57 1.77 -10.35
C GLY A 499 33.02 3.01 -9.60
N ARG A 500 32.81 2.90 -8.29
CA ARG A 500 32.33 3.99 -7.43
C ARG A 500 32.82 3.80 -5.99
N THR A 501 32.66 4.79 -5.11
CA THR A 501 33.17 4.74 -3.73
C THR A 501 32.17 4.21 -2.69
N ASN A 502 30.94 3.92 -3.09
CA ASN A 502 29.88 3.43 -2.23
C ASN A 502 29.05 2.34 -2.92
N GLY A 503 28.29 1.56 -2.16
CA GLY A 503 27.50 0.45 -2.69
C GLY A 503 26.67 -0.24 -1.61
N PRO A 504 26.08 -1.40 -1.96
CA PRO A 504 25.37 -2.25 -1.01
C PRO A 504 26.34 -2.82 0.03
N ARG A 505 25.83 -3.61 1.00
CA ARG A 505 26.68 -4.31 1.98
C ARG A 505 27.77 -5.12 1.27
N ALA A 506 29.03 -4.73 1.42
CA ALA A 506 30.15 -5.30 0.66
C ALA A 506 30.32 -6.81 0.85
N GLY A 507 30.06 -7.32 2.07
CA GLY A 507 30.12 -8.76 2.33
C GLY A 507 29.13 -9.55 1.48
N TRP A 508 27.89 -9.05 1.34
CA TRP A 508 26.86 -9.67 0.51
C TRP A 508 27.17 -9.54 -0.98
N LEU A 509 27.74 -8.40 -1.42
CA LEU A 509 28.22 -8.23 -2.79
C LEU A 509 29.25 -9.31 -3.15
N LEU A 510 30.27 -9.49 -2.31
CA LEU A 510 31.31 -10.48 -2.59
C LEU A 510 30.79 -11.92 -2.51
N ALA A 511 29.88 -12.21 -1.57
CA ALA A 511 29.24 -13.52 -1.45
C ALA A 511 28.35 -13.89 -2.64
N SER A 512 27.78 -12.88 -3.34
CA SER A 512 26.89 -13.10 -4.49
C SER A 512 27.61 -13.37 -5.80
N LEU A 513 28.92 -13.10 -5.87
CA LEU A 513 29.72 -13.21 -7.09
C LEU A 513 30.46 -14.56 -7.15
N GLU A 514 30.82 -14.98 -8.35
CA GLU A 514 31.61 -16.19 -8.55
C GLU A 514 32.99 -16.11 -7.87
N PRO A 515 33.42 -17.14 -7.12
CA PRO A 515 34.66 -17.11 -6.38
C PRO A 515 35.91 -16.75 -7.22
N ALA A 516 36.03 -17.35 -8.40
CA ALA A 516 37.15 -17.06 -9.30
C ALA A 516 37.15 -15.60 -9.77
N PHE A 517 35.97 -15.02 -10.04
CA PHE A 517 35.80 -13.60 -10.41
C PHE A 517 36.20 -12.68 -9.26
N VAL A 518 35.74 -12.97 -8.03
CA VAL A 518 36.07 -12.18 -6.84
C VAL A 518 37.58 -12.15 -6.60
N ILE A 519 38.20 -13.31 -6.54
CA ILE A 519 39.64 -13.39 -6.31
C ILE A 519 40.44 -12.69 -7.43
N GLY A 520 40.11 -12.98 -8.69
CA GLY A 520 40.75 -12.34 -9.84
C GLY A 520 40.64 -10.82 -9.80
N ARG A 521 39.46 -10.30 -9.44
CA ARG A 521 39.18 -8.87 -9.35
C ARG A 521 39.94 -8.21 -8.18
N LEU A 522 39.93 -8.82 -7.00
CA LEU A 522 40.66 -8.32 -5.83
C LEU A 522 42.19 -8.28 -6.12
N ARG A 523 42.74 -9.31 -6.78
CA ARG A 523 44.16 -9.36 -7.17
C ARG A 523 44.48 -8.29 -8.23
N ALA A 524 43.66 -8.17 -9.27
CA ALA A 524 43.86 -7.18 -10.32
C ALA A 524 43.84 -5.74 -9.75
N ALA A 525 42.92 -5.45 -8.87
CA ALA A 525 42.81 -4.15 -8.20
C ALA A 525 43.93 -3.95 -7.15
N GLY A 526 44.40 -5.03 -6.51
CA GLY A 526 45.52 -5.04 -5.58
C GLY A 526 46.91 -4.92 -6.24
N GLY A 527 46.98 -4.94 -7.58
CA GLY A 527 48.26 -4.85 -8.31
C GLY A 527 49.07 -6.13 -8.37
N THR A 528 48.47 -7.28 -8.01
CA THR A 528 49.09 -8.62 -8.12
C THR A 528 48.42 -9.37 -9.26
N SER A 529 48.93 -9.18 -10.52
CA SER A 529 48.42 -9.94 -11.67
C SER A 529 48.88 -11.39 -11.62
N VAL A 530 47.99 -12.31 -12.04
CA VAL A 530 48.24 -13.78 -12.11
C VAL A 530 49.15 -14.14 -13.32
N ASP A 531 49.70 -13.21 -14.06
CA ASP A 531 50.48 -13.41 -15.30
C ASP A 531 51.99 -13.63 -15.08
N ALA A 532 52.39 -14.27 -13.98
CA ALA A 532 53.79 -14.61 -13.75
C ALA A 532 54.08 -16.12 -13.64
N ALA A 533 53.27 -17.00 -14.25
CA ALA A 533 53.51 -18.44 -14.21
C ALA A 533 53.26 -19.16 -15.55
N ASN A 534 53.55 -18.55 -16.70
CA ASN A 534 53.82 -19.32 -17.94
C ASN A 534 54.69 -18.49 -18.89
N GLY A 535 55.97 -18.46 -18.56
CA GLY A 535 57.02 -18.04 -19.48
C GLY A 535 57.29 -19.15 -20.51
N GLY A 536 56.80 -18.99 -21.70
CA GLY A 536 57.05 -19.88 -22.85
C GLY A 536 57.09 -19.06 -24.12
N THR A 537 58.30 -18.78 -24.55
CA THR A 537 58.68 -18.17 -25.84
C THR A 537 57.95 -18.74 -27.05
N THR A 538 57.39 -17.89 -27.90
CA THR A 538 57.56 -18.05 -29.37
C THR A 538 57.41 -16.68 -30.07
N ARG A 539 58.48 -16.31 -30.80
CA ARG A 539 58.53 -15.27 -31.83
C ARG A 539 57.70 -15.69 -33.03
N GLY A 540 57.01 -14.76 -33.63
CA GLY A 540 56.40 -14.96 -34.93
C GLY A 540 55.74 -13.69 -35.43
N ALA A 541 56.48 -12.89 -36.22
CA ALA A 541 55.97 -11.76 -36.96
C ALA A 541 55.08 -12.22 -38.12
N ALA A 542 53.95 -11.62 -38.32
CA ALA A 542 53.28 -11.56 -39.62
C ALA A 542 52.44 -10.30 -39.73
N THR A 543 52.87 -9.46 -40.64
CA THR A 543 52.16 -8.29 -41.23
C THR A 543 50.97 -8.74 -42.03
N ALA A 544 49.81 -8.12 -41.89
CA ALA A 544 48.75 -8.11 -42.89
C ALA A 544 47.87 -6.85 -42.81
N ARG A 545 48.07 -6.05 -43.79
CA ARG A 545 47.22 -5.17 -44.63
C ARG A 545 45.81 -4.82 -44.11
N ALA A 546 45.59 -3.52 -44.17
CA ALA A 546 44.28 -2.83 -44.15
C ALA A 546 43.45 -3.16 -45.41
N ALA A 547 42.14 -3.26 -45.21
CA ALA A 547 41.12 -3.14 -46.27
C ALA A 547 39.97 -2.22 -45.81
N PRO A 548 39.32 -1.53 -46.77
CA PRO A 548 38.60 -0.27 -46.52
C PRO A 548 37.14 -0.47 -46.08
N GLY A 549 36.59 0.54 -45.37
CA GLY A 549 35.21 0.60 -44.96
C GLY A 549 34.20 0.86 -46.08
N PRO A 550 32.97 0.56 -45.86
CA PRO A 550 31.88 1.02 -46.73
C PRO A 550 31.20 2.29 -46.24
N GLU A 551 30.75 3.01 -47.26
CA GLU A 551 30.15 4.33 -47.35
C GLU A 551 28.93 4.61 -46.47
N GLU A 552 28.87 5.86 -46.06
CA GLU A 552 27.69 6.59 -45.60
C GLU A 552 26.55 6.53 -46.60
N THR A 553 25.36 6.15 -46.21
CA THR A 553 24.14 6.45 -46.97
C THR A 553 23.24 7.38 -46.17
N ALA A 554 22.90 8.48 -46.84
CA ALA A 554 22.16 9.62 -46.40
C ALA A 554 20.70 9.30 -45.98
N SER A 555 20.22 9.98 -44.96
CA SER A 555 18.81 10.07 -44.56
C SER A 555 18.03 11.02 -45.50
N PRO A 556 16.74 10.71 -45.81
CA PRO A 556 15.87 11.65 -46.51
C PRO A 556 15.16 12.64 -45.56
N PRO A 557 14.71 13.80 -46.08
CA PRO A 557 14.25 14.94 -45.26
C PRO A 557 12.80 14.82 -44.79
N ARG A 558 12.52 15.48 -43.65
CA ARG A 558 11.17 15.72 -43.11
C ARG A 558 10.38 16.71 -43.99
N PRO A 559 9.07 16.55 -44.13
CA PRO A 559 8.23 17.62 -44.68
C PRO A 559 7.81 18.61 -43.58
N ALA A 560 7.83 19.87 -43.98
CA ALA A 560 7.45 21.04 -43.22
C ALA A 560 5.92 21.20 -43.14
N GLY A 561 5.54 21.97 -42.14
CA GLY A 561 4.24 22.20 -41.57
C GLY A 561 3.15 22.77 -42.49
N GLY A 562 1.97 22.81 -41.93
CA GLY A 562 0.79 23.51 -42.36
C GLY A 562 -0.10 23.79 -41.16
N ALA A 563 -0.22 25.07 -40.85
CA ALA A 563 -1.15 25.61 -39.89
C ALA A 563 -2.57 25.71 -40.49
N ALA A 564 -3.57 25.35 -39.71
CA ALA A 564 -4.86 26.02 -39.60
C ALA A 564 -5.59 25.46 -38.36
#